data_d80b0c676d56f6d2e7b3d44fd5514234
#
_entry.id   d80b0c676d56f6d2e7b3d44fd5514234
#
_cell.length_a   1.000
_cell.length_b   1.000
_cell.length_c   1.000
_cell.angle_alpha   90.00
_cell.angle_beta   90.00
_cell.angle_gamma   90.00
#
_symmetry.space_group_name_H-M   'P 1'
#
loop_
_entity.id
_entity.type
_entity.pdbx_description
1 polymer ?
#
loop_
_entity_poly.entity_id
_entity_poly.type
_entity_poly.pdbx_seq_one_letter_code
_entity_poly.pdbx_strand_id
1 'polypeptide(L)'
;PSALLCVLLSALPTSLAAQDADLLRGVEQQVALGLYYADGGFGALDKTRITYLPLSWALEKGGWSGQISVAKLRVEGPGNVLVNLGGVTRAVAADSIRRYSGTGDSLLELGYTQTIGIEDSRLPKLFGESFSLGARVSLKIPTASVEKNLGTGERDVSFQLESSFYLGENTVFATAGYSNRGDSAVFADIESSGFAQVGIARRMTSKTSAGLIYDYRATASQFFGDVKEVSVYAGWELTPAWSLTALMSAGLTSASADRALYLQLAYRL
;
A
#
# COMPACT_ATOMS: atom_id res chain seq x y z
N PRO A 1 3.93 1.63 0.27
CA PRO A 1 2.58 2.23 0.23
C PRO A 1 1.55 1.26 -0.33
N SER A 2 1.92 0.31 -1.20
CA SER A 2 0.98 -0.69 -1.72
C SER A 2 0.46 -1.62 -0.63
N ALA A 3 1.29 -2.01 0.34
CA ALA A 3 0.84 -2.81 1.47
C ALA A 3 -0.17 -2.05 2.34
N LEU A 4 0.02 -0.74 2.51
CA LEU A 4 -0.90 0.12 3.26
C LEU A 4 -2.27 0.22 2.58
N LEU A 5 -2.28 0.30 1.25
CA LEU A 5 -3.52 0.39 0.46
C LEU A 5 -4.35 -0.90 0.55
N CYS A 6 -3.69 -2.06 0.49
CA CYS A 6 -4.35 -3.36 0.52
C CYS A 6 -4.96 -3.70 1.87
N VAL A 7 -4.28 -3.38 2.99
CA VAL A 7 -4.82 -3.65 4.34
C VAL A 7 -6.02 -2.77 4.66
N LEU A 8 -6.06 -1.52 4.19
CA LEU A 8 -7.22 -0.64 4.38
C LEU A 8 -8.44 -1.08 3.54
N LEU A 9 -8.23 -1.73 2.40
CA LEU A 9 -9.31 -2.26 1.56
C LEU A 9 -9.92 -3.56 2.11
N SER A 10 -9.12 -4.40 2.76
CA SER A 10 -9.59 -5.70 3.30
C SER A 10 -10.26 -5.62 4.67
N ALA A 11 -10.13 -4.53 5.40
CA ALA A 11 -10.68 -4.37 6.76
C ALA A 11 -12.11 -3.80 6.82
N LEU A 12 -12.74 -3.45 5.69
CA LEU A 12 -14.11 -2.95 5.67
C LEU A 12 -15.08 -4.09 5.39
N PRO A 13 -16.15 -4.26 6.21
CA PRO A 13 -17.18 -5.26 5.95
C PRO A 13 -17.93 -4.90 4.66
N THR A 14 -17.82 -5.77 3.67
CA THR A 14 -18.51 -5.64 2.38
C THR A 14 -19.94 -6.19 2.48
N SER A 15 -20.93 -5.37 2.17
CA SER A 15 -22.26 -5.85 1.83
C SER A 15 -22.93 -4.96 0.80
N LEU A 16 -23.32 -5.58 -0.29
CA LEU A 16 -24.46 -5.36 -1.19
C LEU A 16 -24.12 -5.19 -2.69
N ALA A 17 -24.91 -5.94 -3.44
CA ALA A 17 -24.82 -6.39 -4.80
C ALA A 17 -25.11 -5.34 -5.89
N ALA A 18 -24.54 -5.57 -7.08
CA ALA A 18 -25.10 -5.14 -8.38
C ALA A 18 -24.92 -6.24 -9.43
N GLN A 19 -25.91 -6.38 -10.30
CA GLN A 19 -26.15 -7.51 -11.22
C GLN A 19 -25.51 -7.34 -12.59
N ASP A 20 -25.07 -8.48 -13.14
CA ASP A 20 -24.96 -8.90 -14.53
C ASP A 20 -23.73 -8.55 -15.40
N ALA A 21 -22.77 -9.46 -15.29
CA ALA A 21 -22.16 -10.15 -16.43
C ALA A 21 -21.86 -11.59 -15.95
N ASP A 22 -22.16 -12.62 -16.68
CA ASP A 22 -22.17 -14.02 -16.21
C ASP A 22 -20.83 -14.48 -15.58
N LEU A 23 -19.70 -13.93 -16.04
CA LEU A 23 -18.37 -14.18 -15.47
C LEU A 23 -18.11 -13.42 -14.14
N LEU A 24 -18.75 -12.29 -13.93
CA LEU A 24 -18.57 -11.43 -12.74
C LEU A 24 -19.71 -11.58 -11.72
N ARG A 25 -20.60 -12.53 -11.90
CA ARG A 25 -21.73 -12.77 -11.01
C ARG A 25 -21.25 -13.10 -9.59
N GLY A 26 -21.67 -12.28 -8.63
CA GLY A 26 -21.22 -12.40 -7.23
C GLY A 26 -19.76 -11.99 -6.98
N VAL A 27 -19.15 -11.25 -7.90
CA VAL A 27 -17.87 -10.56 -7.71
C VAL A 27 -18.15 -9.13 -7.24
N GLU A 28 -17.63 -8.76 -6.10
CA GLU A 28 -17.63 -7.38 -5.65
C GLU A 28 -16.54 -6.61 -6.42
N GLN A 29 -16.88 -5.43 -6.90
CA GLN A 29 -15.98 -4.61 -7.70
C GLN A 29 -15.85 -3.22 -7.10
N GLN A 30 -14.63 -2.70 -7.13
CA GLN A 30 -14.34 -1.37 -6.63
C GLN A 30 -13.34 -0.65 -7.54
N VAL A 31 -13.63 0.60 -7.86
CA VAL A 31 -12.69 1.53 -8.50
C VAL A 31 -12.28 2.59 -7.49
N ALA A 32 -10.99 2.88 -7.39
CA ALA A 32 -10.50 3.89 -6.47
C ALA A 32 -9.48 4.81 -7.13
N LEU A 33 -9.58 6.10 -6.79
CA LEU A 33 -8.61 7.13 -7.14
C LEU A 33 -7.91 7.61 -5.88
N GLY A 34 -6.58 7.51 -5.87
CA GLY A 34 -5.73 7.95 -4.77
C GLY A 34 -4.97 9.24 -5.10
N LEU A 35 -4.58 9.94 -4.06
CA LEU A 35 -3.59 11.02 -4.06
C LEU A 35 -2.63 10.75 -2.92
N TYR A 36 -1.37 10.50 -3.23
CA TYR A 36 -0.29 10.45 -2.26
C TYR A 36 0.64 11.64 -2.48
N TYR A 37 0.96 12.34 -1.41
CA TYR A 37 1.95 13.39 -1.36
C TYR A 37 2.95 13.11 -0.24
N ALA A 38 4.22 13.21 -0.51
CA ALA A 38 5.28 13.09 0.48
C ALA A 38 6.34 14.17 0.28
N ASP A 39 6.92 14.60 1.40
CA ASP A 39 8.00 15.58 1.46
C ASP A 39 9.02 15.08 2.48
N GLY A 40 10.31 15.04 2.11
CA GLY A 40 11.36 14.57 3.01
C GLY A 40 12.74 14.57 2.37
N GLY A 41 13.77 14.40 3.19
CA GLY A 41 15.16 14.28 2.74
C GLY A 41 15.47 12.91 2.15
N PHE A 42 14.82 11.84 2.61
CA PHE A 42 15.03 10.46 2.17
C PHE A 42 16.51 10.04 2.20
N GLY A 43 17.24 10.48 3.22
CA GLY A 43 18.68 10.25 3.37
C GLY A 43 19.59 11.31 2.70
N ALA A 44 19.02 12.27 1.97
CA ALA A 44 19.76 13.39 1.36
C ALA A 44 19.61 14.69 2.17
N LEU A 45 20.50 15.67 1.93
CA LEU A 45 20.44 17.00 2.56
C LEU A 45 19.25 17.82 2.02
N ASP A 46 19.01 17.73 0.73
CA ASP A 46 17.94 18.47 0.07
C ASP A 46 16.64 17.66 0.05
N LYS A 47 15.52 18.35 0.15
CA LYS A 47 14.20 17.73 0.19
C LYS A 47 13.72 17.28 -1.18
N THR A 48 13.11 16.10 -1.20
CA THR A 48 12.37 15.56 -2.34
C THR A 48 10.88 15.59 -2.05
N ARG A 49 10.10 16.01 -3.03
CA ARG A 49 8.63 15.96 -3.04
C ARG A 49 8.15 14.94 -4.04
N ILE A 50 7.19 14.15 -3.62
CA ILE A 50 6.61 13.08 -4.42
C ILE A 50 5.11 13.29 -4.44
N THR A 51 4.54 13.29 -5.65
CA THR A 51 3.10 13.22 -5.86
C THR A 51 2.81 11.98 -6.69
N TYR A 52 1.94 11.12 -6.18
CA TYR A 52 1.56 9.87 -6.82
C TYR A 52 0.04 9.76 -6.85
N LEU A 53 -0.52 9.54 -8.04
CA LEU A 53 -1.95 9.49 -8.31
C LEU A 53 -2.31 8.10 -8.86
N PRO A 54 -2.57 7.11 -8.00
CA PRO A 54 -3.00 5.79 -8.43
C PRO A 54 -4.49 5.78 -8.78
N LEU A 55 -4.82 5.09 -9.87
CA LEU A 55 -6.14 4.61 -10.22
C LEU A 55 -6.10 3.10 -10.12
N SER A 56 -6.99 2.50 -9.35
CA SER A 56 -7.06 1.06 -9.16
C SER A 56 -8.45 0.51 -9.44
N TRP A 57 -8.50 -0.74 -9.88
CA TRP A 57 -9.70 -1.56 -9.98
C TRP A 57 -9.47 -2.86 -9.24
N ALA A 58 -10.33 -3.15 -8.28
CA ALA A 58 -10.26 -4.31 -7.42
C ALA A 58 -11.49 -5.19 -7.60
N LEU A 59 -11.28 -6.49 -7.44
CA LEU A 59 -12.28 -7.56 -7.54
C LEU A 59 -12.16 -8.44 -6.31
N GLU A 60 -13.30 -8.82 -5.71
CA GLU A 60 -13.33 -9.73 -4.57
C GLU A 60 -14.41 -10.78 -4.76
N LYS A 61 -14.09 -12.06 -4.46
CA LYS A 61 -15.04 -13.18 -4.46
C LYS A 61 -14.55 -14.33 -3.59
N GLY A 62 -15.33 -14.73 -2.59
CA GLY A 62 -15.10 -15.96 -1.81
C GLY A 62 -13.72 -16.01 -1.13
N GLY A 63 -13.24 -14.87 -0.63
CA GLY A 63 -11.91 -14.73 -0.01
C GLY A 63 -10.79 -14.42 -1.01
N TRP A 64 -10.98 -14.63 -2.30
CA TRP A 64 -10.05 -14.20 -3.35
C TRP A 64 -10.19 -12.70 -3.62
N SER A 65 -9.07 -12.04 -3.81
CA SER A 65 -8.99 -10.64 -4.22
C SER A 65 -8.00 -10.49 -5.37
N GLY A 66 -8.35 -9.66 -6.33
CA GLY A 66 -7.47 -9.25 -7.43
C GLY A 66 -7.50 -7.74 -7.58
N GLN A 67 -6.37 -7.12 -7.90
CA GLN A 67 -6.31 -5.69 -8.14
C GLN A 67 -5.33 -5.39 -9.26
N ILE A 68 -5.70 -4.43 -10.11
CA ILE A 68 -4.78 -3.77 -11.03
C ILE A 68 -4.74 -2.29 -10.70
N SER A 69 -3.56 -1.69 -10.74
CA SER A 69 -3.40 -0.26 -10.57
C SER A 69 -2.42 0.33 -11.55
N VAL A 70 -2.73 1.54 -12.00
CA VAL A 70 -1.88 2.40 -12.82
C VAL A 70 -1.74 3.75 -12.13
N ALA A 71 -0.65 4.46 -12.35
CA ALA A 71 -0.47 5.71 -11.65
C ALA A 71 0.20 6.78 -12.49
N LYS A 72 -0.06 8.03 -12.14
CA LYS A 72 0.75 9.17 -12.54
C LYS A 72 1.69 9.54 -11.39
N LEU A 73 2.97 9.72 -11.71
CA LEU A 73 4.01 10.03 -10.76
C LEU A 73 4.67 11.36 -11.11
N ARG A 74 4.89 12.20 -10.10
CA ARG A 74 5.71 13.41 -10.18
C ARG A 74 6.69 13.40 -9.02
N VAL A 75 7.94 13.61 -9.34
CA VAL A 75 9.03 13.71 -8.36
C VAL A 75 9.78 15.02 -8.61
N GLU A 76 10.03 15.75 -7.53
CA GLU A 76 10.76 17.01 -7.54
C GLU A 76 11.77 17.01 -6.39
N GLY A 77 13.06 17.06 -6.71
CA GLY A 77 14.12 16.99 -5.71
C GLY A 77 15.49 16.67 -6.31
N PRO A 78 16.53 16.56 -5.46
CA PRO A 78 17.84 16.11 -5.87
C PRO A 78 17.78 14.69 -6.39
N GLY A 79 18.69 14.38 -7.29
CA GLY A 79 18.71 13.10 -7.96
C GLY A 79 19.10 11.88 -7.14
N ASN A 80 19.48 12.02 -5.87
CA ASN A 80 20.11 10.97 -5.06
C ASN A 80 19.15 10.23 -4.11
N VAL A 81 17.86 10.24 -4.40
CA VAL A 81 16.86 9.64 -3.48
C VAL A 81 16.33 8.34 -4.01
N LEU A 82 16.40 7.29 -3.19
CA LEU A 82 15.69 6.04 -3.41
C LEU A 82 14.30 6.17 -2.81
N VAL A 83 13.27 6.23 -3.65
CA VAL A 83 11.88 6.32 -3.22
C VAL A 83 11.15 5.03 -3.53
N ASN A 84 10.58 4.43 -2.49
CA ASN A 84 9.79 3.20 -2.59
C ASN A 84 8.30 3.56 -2.46
N LEU A 85 7.63 3.71 -3.59
CA LEU A 85 6.21 4.04 -3.67
C LEU A 85 5.51 2.96 -4.48
N GLY A 86 4.68 2.14 -3.81
CA GLY A 86 3.83 1.20 -4.50
C GLY A 86 4.57 0.31 -5.50
N GLY A 87 5.77 -0.18 -5.16
CA GLY A 87 6.64 -0.91 -6.08
C GLY A 87 7.52 -0.03 -6.97
N VAL A 88 7.46 1.29 -6.87
CA VAL A 88 8.39 2.19 -7.56
C VAL A 88 9.62 2.43 -6.69
N THR A 89 10.76 1.97 -7.15
CA THR A 89 12.05 2.25 -6.51
C THR A 89 12.82 3.24 -7.39
N ARG A 90 13.34 4.29 -6.79
CA ARG A 90 14.14 5.28 -7.50
C ARG A 90 15.44 5.54 -6.77
N ALA A 91 16.56 5.42 -7.50
CA ALA A 91 17.84 5.98 -7.15
C ALA A 91 18.28 6.89 -8.31
N VAL A 92 18.73 8.10 -8.03
CA VAL A 92 19.23 9.03 -9.07
C VAL A 92 20.44 9.75 -8.55
N ALA A 93 21.54 9.69 -9.29
CA ALA A 93 22.71 10.52 -9.05
C ALA A 93 22.58 11.81 -9.86
N ALA A 94 22.40 12.95 -9.21
CA ALA A 94 22.52 14.27 -9.85
C ALA A 94 22.70 15.39 -8.83
N ASP A 95 23.54 16.34 -9.16
CA ASP A 95 23.90 17.51 -8.34
C ASP A 95 22.90 18.67 -8.44
N SER A 96 21.73 18.47 -9.05
CA SER A 96 20.75 19.52 -9.26
C SER A 96 19.33 19.08 -8.96
N ILE A 97 18.53 19.99 -8.40
CA ILE A 97 17.08 19.79 -8.22
C ILE A 97 16.43 19.62 -9.59
N ARG A 98 15.77 18.52 -9.80
CA ARG A 98 15.07 18.18 -11.03
C ARG A 98 13.59 17.89 -10.77
N ARG A 99 12.79 18.10 -11.80
CA ARG A 99 11.35 17.81 -11.79
C ARG A 99 11.03 16.83 -12.91
N TYR A 100 10.52 15.68 -12.54
CA TYR A 100 10.09 14.67 -13.49
C TYR A 100 8.62 14.30 -13.26
N SER A 101 7.91 14.04 -14.35
CA SER A 101 6.53 13.55 -14.29
C SER A 101 6.23 12.61 -15.45
N GLY A 102 5.37 11.63 -15.22
CA GLY A 102 4.97 10.64 -16.20
C GLY A 102 4.09 9.57 -15.58
N THR A 103 3.91 8.47 -16.28
CA THR A 103 3.32 7.25 -15.72
C THR A 103 4.31 6.62 -14.74
N GLY A 104 3.80 6.11 -13.61
CA GLY A 104 4.51 5.20 -12.73
C GLY A 104 4.42 3.76 -13.23
N ASP A 105 5.02 2.83 -12.50
CA ASP A 105 4.87 1.41 -12.76
C ASP A 105 3.45 0.95 -12.44
N SER A 106 2.95 -0.02 -13.22
CA SER A 106 1.66 -0.67 -12.98
C SER A 106 1.84 -1.81 -11.99
N LEU A 107 0.81 -2.06 -11.18
CA LEU A 107 0.79 -3.17 -10.22
C LEU A 107 -0.36 -4.11 -10.53
N LEU A 108 -0.08 -5.41 -10.45
CA LEU A 108 -1.06 -6.48 -10.45
C LEU A 108 -0.92 -7.22 -9.12
N GLU A 109 -2.04 -7.44 -8.44
CA GLU A 109 -2.08 -8.10 -7.14
C GLU A 109 -3.11 -9.22 -7.16
N LEU A 110 -2.77 -10.32 -6.51
CA LEU A 110 -3.66 -11.45 -6.27
C LEU A 110 -3.51 -11.88 -4.82
N GLY A 111 -4.62 -12.00 -4.10
CA GLY A 111 -4.65 -12.38 -2.71
C GLY A 111 -5.73 -13.41 -2.40
N TYR A 112 -5.56 -14.10 -1.29
CA TYR A 112 -6.58 -14.91 -0.68
C TYR A 112 -6.58 -14.68 0.82
N THR A 113 -7.75 -14.45 1.39
CA THR A 113 -7.94 -14.24 2.82
C THR A 113 -9.07 -15.14 3.32
N GLN A 114 -8.83 -15.79 4.45
CA GLN A 114 -9.84 -16.59 5.14
C GLN A 114 -10.07 -16.06 6.55
N THR A 115 -11.34 -15.84 6.89
CA THR A 115 -11.75 -15.46 8.24
C THR A 115 -12.22 -16.71 8.98
N ILE A 116 -11.78 -16.87 10.22
CA ILE A 116 -12.05 -18.01 11.08
C ILE A 116 -12.70 -17.50 12.36
N GLY A 117 -13.91 -17.98 12.67
CA GLY A 117 -14.57 -17.71 13.96
C GLY A 117 -13.86 -18.45 15.09
N ILE A 118 -13.71 -17.81 16.24
CA ILE A 118 -13.01 -18.41 17.39
C ILE A 118 -13.97 -19.25 18.26
N GLU A 119 -15.28 -19.12 18.08
CA GLU A 119 -16.28 -19.88 18.85
C GLU A 119 -16.09 -21.41 18.74
N ASP A 120 -15.60 -21.89 17.59
CA ASP A 120 -15.32 -23.30 17.31
C ASP A 120 -13.83 -23.68 17.51
N SER A 121 -12.98 -22.76 17.92
CA SER A 121 -11.55 -22.98 18.03
C SER A 121 -11.12 -23.21 19.48
N ARG A 122 -10.07 -24.04 19.66
CA ARG A 122 -9.39 -24.24 20.96
C ARG A 122 -8.52 -23.03 21.34
N LEU A 123 -8.59 -21.95 20.58
CA LEU A 123 -7.82 -20.73 20.84
C LEU A 123 -8.41 -19.94 22.00
N PRO A 124 -7.58 -19.37 22.87
CA PRO A 124 -8.07 -18.57 24.00
C PRO A 124 -8.87 -17.37 23.49
N LYS A 125 -9.97 -17.02 24.17
CA LYS A 125 -10.76 -15.78 23.92
C LYS A 125 -9.95 -14.47 23.94
N LEU A 126 -8.66 -14.57 24.33
CA LEU A 126 -7.71 -13.48 24.29
C LEU A 126 -7.49 -12.92 22.85
N PHE A 127 -7.74 -13.72 21.82
CA PHE A 127 -7.56 -13.35 20.41
C PHE A 127 -8.84 -12.79 19.74
N GLY A 128 -9.90 -12.51 20.52
CA GLY A 128 -11.12 -11.88 20.02
C GLY A 128 -12.21 -12.87 19.59
N GLU A 129 -13.15 -12.38 18.77
CA GLU A 129 -14.33 -13.15 18.30
C GLU A 129 -14.01 -13.90 17.00
N SER A 130 -13.12 -13.37 16.20
CA SER A 130 -12.65 -13.98 14.96
C SER A 130 -11.30 -13.43 14.57
N PHE A 131 -10.61 -14.16 13.71
CA PHE A 131 -9.37 -13.69 13.09
C PHE A 131 -9.36 -14.02 11.60
N SER A 132 -8.61 -13.25 10.81
CA SER A 132 -8.37 -13.56 9.41
C SER A 132 -6.88 -13.79 9.17
N LEU A 133 -6.61 -14.70 8.24
CA LEU A 133 -5.28 -14.94 7.69
C LEU A 133 -5.36 -14.80 6.17
N GLY A 134 -4.40 -14.12 5.59
CA GLY A 134 -4.31 -13.92 4.16
C GLY A 134 -2.89 -14.03 3.64
N ALA A 135 -2.80 -14.28 2.35
CA ALA A 135 -1.57 -14.21 1.58
C ALA A 135 -1.82 -13.43 0.30
N ARG A 136 -0.83 -12.65 -0.13
CA ARG A 136 -0.91 -11.84 -1.34
C ARG A 136 0.40 -11.89 -2.10
N VAL A 137 0.28 -11.92 -3.43
CA VAL A 137 1.38 -11.76 -4.37
C VAL A 137 1.14 -10.49 -5.17
N SER A 138 2.17 -9.68 -5.33
CA SER A 138 2.12 -8.45 -6.14
C SER A 138 3.21 -8.50 -7.21
N LEU A 139 2.85 -8.15 -8.44
CA LEU A 139 3.75 -8.03 -9.57
C LEU A 139 3.80 -6.57 -10.01
N LYS A 140 4.96 -5.95 -9.93
CA LYS A 140 5.25 -4.65 -10.55
C LYS A 140 5.60 -4.86 -12.02
N ILE A 141 4.87 -4.19 -12.90
CA ILE A 141 5.09 -4.18 -14.35
C ILE A 141 5.79 -2.85 -14.70
N PRO A 142 6.97 -2.88 -15.35
CA PRO A 142 7.76 -1.67 -15.63
C PRO A 142 7.14 -0.84 -16.76
N THR A 143 6.11 -0.07 -16.45
CA THR A 143 5.44 0.85 -17.38
C THR A 143 5.93 2.30 -17.24
N ALA A 144 6.73 2.59 -16.20
CA ALA A 144 7.31 3.89 -15.99
C ALA A 144 8.50 4.16 -16.93
N SER A 145 8.71 5.43 -17.28
CA SER A 145 9.87 5.83 -18.10
C SER A 145 11.17 5.77 -17.31
N VAL A 146 12.06 4.89 -17.71
CA VAL A 146 13.43 4.78 -17.16
C VAL A 146 14.23 6.04 -17.48
N GLU A 147 14.10 6.59 -18.69
CA GLU A 147 14.80 7.82 -19.12
C GLU A 147 14.44 9.03 -18.25
N LYS A 148 13.20 9.07 -17.73
CA LYS A 148 12.76 10.10 -16.79
C LYS A 148 12.99 9.71 -15.33
N ASN A 149 13.69 8.61 -15.07
CA ASN A 149 13.92 8.09 -13.71
C ASN A 149 12.64 7.93 -12.89
N LEU A 150 11.54 7.48 -13.49
CA LEU A 150 10.26 7.24 -12.84
C LEU A 150 10.06 5.77 -12.44
N GLY A 151 10.94 4.87 -12.87
CA GLY A 151 10.95 3.46 -12.53
C GLY A 151 12.30 2.83 -12.83
N THR A 152 12.50 1.60 -12.35
CA THR A 152 13.75 0.83 -12.54
C THR A 152 13.85 0.16 -13.91
N GLY A 153 12.75 0.07 -14.64
CA GLY A 153 12.68 -0.70 -15.89
C GLY A 153 12.52 -2.22 -15.67
N GLU A 154 12.54 -2.66 -14.43
CA GLU A 154 12.55 -4.08 -14.06
C GLU A 154 11.24 -4.51 -13.40
N ARG A 155 10.95 -5.81 -13.46
CA ARG A 155 9.83 -6.44 -12.76
C ARG A 155 10.24 -6.75 -11.34
N ASP A 156 9.35 -6.41 -10.39
CA ASP A 156 9.50 -6.82 -9.00
C ASP A 156 8.34 -7.74 -8.63
N VAL A 157 8.62 -8.76 -7.83
CA VAL A 157 7.61 -9.66 -7.28
C VAL A 157 7.67 -9.55 -5.76
N SER A 158 6.52 -9.27 -5.14
CA SER A 158 6.41 -9.24 -3.69
C SER A 158 5.45 -10.31 -3.21
N PHE A 159 5.77 -10.90 -2.08
CA PHE A 159 4.91 -11.82 -1.36
C PHE A 159 4.67 -11.28 0.04
N GLN A 160 3.44 -11.37 0.54
CA GLN A 160 3.10 -10.97 1.91
C GLN A 160 2.09 -11.91 2.55
N LEU A 161 2.19 -11.99 3.87
CA LEU A 161 1.22 -12.63 4.76
C LEU A 161 0.52 -11.53 5.57
N GLU A 162 -0.76 -11.69 5.75
CA GLU A 162 -1.65 -10.74 6.43
C GLU A 162 -2.39 -11.45 7.56
N SER A 163 -2.55 -10.79 8.69
CA SER A 163 -3.41 -11.28 9.78
C SER A 163 -4.20 -10.12 10.38
N SER A 164 -5.45 -10.40 10.79
CA SER A 164 -6.28 -9.46 11.52
C SER A 164 -7.04 -10.17 12.64
N PHE A 165 -7.10 -9.53 13.80
CA PHE A 165 -7.84 -10.01 14.98
C PHE A 165 -8.95 -9.01 15.29
N TYR A 166 -10.18 -9.50 15.33
CA TYR A 166 -11.38 -8.69 15.54
C TYR A 166 -11.79 -8.76 17.01
N LEU A 167 -11.72 -7.63 17.69
CA LEU A 167 -11.88 -7.46 19.14
C LEU A 167 -13.02 -6.47 19.41
N GLY A 168 -14.25 -6.86 19.11
CA GLY A 168 -15.41 -5.96 19.17
C GLY A 168 -15.27 -4.80 18.17
N GLU A 169 -15.22 -3.57 18.66
CA GLU A 169 -15.05 -2.39 17.81
C GLU A 169 -13.59 -2.18 17.36
N ASN A 170 -12.64 -2.95 17.88
CA ASN A 170 -11.23 -2.80 17.54
C ASN A 170 -10.79 -3.96 16.62
N THR A 171 -9.84 -3.66 15.74
CA THR A 171 -9.14 -4.64 14.92
C THR A 171 -7.64 -4.42 15.07
N VAL A 172 -6.91 -5.45 15.45
CA VAL A 172 -5.44 -5.44 15.43
C VAL A 172 -5.02 -6.20 14.20
N PHE A 173 -4.12 -5.65 13.41
CA PHE A 173 -3.66 -6.28 12.18
C PHE A 173 -2.14 -6.22 12.05
N ALA A 174 -1.61 -7.19 11.34
CA ALA A 174 -0.19 -7.26 11.00
C ALA A 174 -0.02 -7.81 9.58
N THR A 175 1.00 -7.30 8.90
CA THR A 175 1.46 -7.77 7.60
C THR A 175 2.96 -7.93 7.65
N ALA A 176 3.48 -8.99 7.04
CA ALA A 176 4.90 -9.16 6.80
C ALA A 176 5.11 -9.70 5.40
N GLY A 177 6.16 -9.24 4.73
CA GLY A 177 6.40 -9.62 3.35
C GLY A 177 7.85 -9.42 2.92
N TYR A 178 8.10 -9.84 1.69
CA TYR A 178 9.39 -9.74 1.03
C TYR A 178 9.19 -9.33 -0.42
N SER A 179 10.01 -8.38 -0.88
CA SER A 179 10.02 -7.91 -2.26
C SER A 179 11.30 -8.37 -2.94
N ASN A 180 11.14 -9.23 -3.93
CA ASN A 180 12.22 -9.63 -4.84
C ASN A 180 12.24 -8.63 -6.00
N ARG A 181 13.34 -7.90 -6.11
CA ARG A 181 13.51 -6.84 -7.11
C ARG A 181 14.35 -7.35 -8.27
N GLY A 182 13.98 -6.92 -9.49
CA GLY A 182 14.76 -7.20 -10.69
C GLY A 182 16.08 -6.41 -10.70
N ASP A 183 17.10 -6.99 -11.31
CA ASP A 183 18.41 -6.38 -11.47
C ASP A 183 18.34 -5.24 -12.50
N SER A 184 18.44 -4.01 -12.03
CA SER A 184 18.34 -2.84 -12.90
C SER A 184 19.70 -2.43 -13.45
N ALA A 185 19.82 -2.31 -14.78
CA ALA A 185 21.01 -1.80 -15.43
C ALA A 185 21.29 -0.32 -15.12
N VAL A 186 20.28 0.43 -14.68
CA VAL A 186 20.38 1.88 -14.40
C VAL A 186 20.61 2.14 -12.92
N PHE A 187 20.15 1.24 -12.05
CA PHE A 187 20.24 1.35 -10.61
C PHE A 187 21.03 0.16 -10.05
N ALA A 188 22.36 0.28 -10.09
CA ALA A 188 23.22 -0.70 -9.46
C ALA A 188 22.92 -0.82 -7.96
N ASP A 189 23.09 -2.01 -7.40
CA ASP A 189 22.99 -2.29 -5.96
C ASP A 189 21.57 -2.14 -5.34
N ILE A 190 20.51 -2.38 -6.12
CA ILE A 190 19.18 -2.54 -5.55
C ILE A 190 19.00 -3.98 -5.07
N GLU A 191 18.81 -4.13 -3.78
CA GLU A 191 18.64 -5.42 -3.12
C GLU A 191 17.16 -5.73 -2.84
N SER A 192 16.85 -7.01 -2.83
CA SER A 192 15.57 -7.52 -2.35
C SER A 192 15.47 -7.33 -0.83
N SER A 193 14.32 -6.96 -0.31
CA SER A 193 14.21 -6.62 1.10
C SER A 193 12.84 -6.96 1.69
N GLY A 194 12.84 -7.19 3.01
CA GLY A 194 11.64 -7.44 3.80
C GLY A 194 10.90 -6.16 4.20
N PHE A 195 9.61 -6.30 4.47
CA PHE A 195 8.79 -5.26 5.05
C PHE A 195 7.81 -5.85 6.06
N ALA A 196 7.39 -5.03 7.01
CA ALA A 196 6.38 -5.40 7.99
C ALA A 196 5.52 -4.18 8.34
N GLN A 197 4.28 -4.44 8.73
CA GLN A 197 3.34 -3.44 9.19
C GLN A 197 2.55 -4.00 10.35
N VAL A 198 2.28 -3.18 11.36
CA VAL A 198 1.35 -3.50 12.43
C VAL A 198 0.45 -2.30 12.67
N GLY A 199 -0.80 -2.56 13.03
CA GLY A 199 -1.72 -1.46 13.29
C GLY A 199 -2.90 -1.88 14.15
N ILE A 200 -3.58 -0.85 14.63
CA ILE A 200 -4.85 -0.96 15.32
C ILE A 200 -5.86 -0.03 14.66
N ALA A 201 -7.03 -0.56 14.38
CA ALA A 201 -8.18 0.15 13.87
C ALA A 201 -9.29 0.13 14.92
N ARG A 202 -10.10 1.18 14.98
CA ARG A 202 -11.32 1.22 15.76
C ARG A 202 -12.48 1.73 14.90
N ARG A 203 -13.61 1.02 14.97
CA ARG A 203 -14.87 1.50 14.44
C ARG A 203 -15.43 2.54 15.41
N MET A 204 -15.48 3.79 14.97
CA MET A 204 -15.97 4.91 15.77
C MET A 204 -17.49 5.04 15.70
N THR A 205 -18.03 4.76 14.51
CA THR A 205 -19.48 4.69 14.23
C THR A 205 -19.73 3.59 13.18
N SER A 206 -20.98 3.38 12.78
CA SER A 206 -21.32 2.49 11.66
C SER A 206 -20.71 2.92 10.31
N LYS A 207 -20.25 4.17 10.19
CA LYS A 207 -19.74 4.76 8.94
C LYS A 207 -18.32 5.29 9.04
N THR A 208 -17.72 5.29 10.22
CA THR A 208 -16.39 5.88 10.42
C THR A 208 -15.48 4.94 11.19
N SER A 209 -14.24 4.87 10.76
CA SER A 209 -13.16 4.18 11.46
C SER A 209 -11.94 5.08 11.55
N ALA A 210 -11.09 4.83 12.54
CA ALA A 210 -9.80 5.49 12.67
C ALA A 210 -8.78 4.49 13.21
N GLY A 211 -7.48 4.76 13.02
CA GLY A 211 -6.46 3.86 13.51
C GLY A 211 -5.07 4.42 13.42
N LEU A 212 -4.14 3.62 13.95
CA LEU A 212 -2.71 3.86 13.96
C LEU A 212 -2.01 2.71 13.26
N ILE A 213 -0.96 3.02 12.53
CA ILE A 213 -0.16 2.06 11.80
C ILE A 213 1.32 2.38 12.03
N TYR A 214 2.10 1.36 12.29
CA TYR A 214 3.55 1.40 12.22
C TYR A 214 4.01 0.58 11.02
N ASP A 215 4.84 1.17 10.19
CA ASP A 215 5.37 0.60 8.96
C ASP A 215 6.88 0.50 9.05
N TYR A 216 7.43 -0.66 8.69
CA TYR A 216 8.84 -0.95 8.59
C TYR A 216 9.17 -1.52 7.20
N ARG A 217 10.19 -0.97 6.56
CA ARG A 217 10.76 -1.49 5.33
C ARG A 217 12.26 -1.53 5.47
N ALA A 218 12.84 -2.71 5.33
CA ALA A 218 14.28 -2.87 5.29
C ALA A 218 14.84 -2.12 4.08
N THR A 219 16.06 -1.64 4.21
CA THR A 219 16.73 -0.94 3.12
C THR A 219 16.79 -1.80 1.87
N ALA A 220 16.68 -1.16 0.73
CA ALA A 220 16.84 -1.78 -0.59
C ALA A 220 18.18 -1.40 -1.24
N SER A 221 19.06 -0.73 -0.51
CA SER A 221 20.39 -0.31 -1.01
C SER A 221 21.32 -0.09 0.17
N GLN A 222 22.59 -0.42 0.01
CA GLN A 222 23.63 -0.17 1.02
C GLN A 222 23.86 1.32 1.34
N PHE A 223 23.32 2.23 0.52
CA PHE A 223 23.49 3.68 0.67
C PHE A 223 22.39 4.32 1.53
N PHE A 224 21.32 3.61 1.84
CA PHE A 224 20.15 4.16 2.56
C PHE A 224 19.81 3.28 3.75
N GLY A 225 19.27 3.87 4.79
CA GLY A 225 18.81 3.16 5.96
C GLY A 225 17.41 2.56 5.78
N ASP A 226 16.96 1.84 6.80
CA ASP A 226 15.60 1.34 6.88
C ASP A 226 14.59 2.48 6.95
N VAL A 227 13.46 2.29 6.32
CA VAL A 227 12.30 3.18 6.41
C VAL A 227 11.42 2.73 7.57
N LYS A 228 11.13 3.65 8.49
CA LYS A 228 10.20 3.45 9.60
C LYS A 228 9.26 4.64 9.66
N GLU A 229 7.96 4.36 9.65
CA GLU A 229 6.93 5.40 9.61
C GLU A 229 5.81 5.08 10.59
N VAL A 230 5.24 6.11 11.18
CA VAL A 230 4.00 6.04 11.95
C VAL A 230 2.92 6.79 11.21
N SER A 231 1.75 6.21 11.12
CA SER A 231 0.61 6.79 10.40
C SER A 231 -0.65 6.80 11.26
N VAL A 232 -1.43 7.85 11.10
CA VAL A 232 -2.80 7.96 11.58
C VAL A 232 -3.70 7.89 10.37
N TYR A 233 -4.77 7.11 10.41
CA TYR A 233 -5.75 7.10 9.35
C TYR A 233 -7.17 7.26 9.86
N ALA A 234 -8.05 7.72 8.96
CA ALA A 234 -9.48 7.75 9.15
C ALA A 234 -10.19 7.33 7.86
N GLY A 235 -11.26 6.56 8.01
CA GLY A 235 -12.11 6.08 6.92
C GLY A 235 -13.55 6.52 7.14
N TRP A 236 -14.24 6.87 6.05
CA TRP A 236 -15.64 7.28 6.03
C TRP A 236 -16.40 6.56 4.92
N GLU A 237 -17.51 5.94 5.27
CA GLU A 237 -18.53 5.50 4.31
C GLU A 237 -19.45 6.69 4.04
N LEU A 238 -19.20 7.42 2.93
CA LEU A 238 -19.99 8.59 2.56
C LEU A 238 -21.41 8.19 2.15
N THR A 239 -21.49 7.11 1.38
CA THR A 239 -22.73 6.43 0.96
C THR A 239 -22.47 4.92 0.90
N PRO A 240 -23.46 4.05 0.67
CA PRO A 240 -23.20 2.63 0.46
C PRO A 240 -22.23 2.31 -0.69
N ALA A 241 -22.14 3.19 -1.70
CA ALA A 241 -21.25 3.01 -2.85
C ALA A 241 -19.94 3.80 -2.73
N TRP A 242 -19.88 4.88 -1.95
CA TRP A 242 -18.71 5.76 -1.89
C TRP A 242 -18.03 5.70 -0.52
N SER A 243 -16.72 5.52 -0.51
CA SER A 243 -15.90 5.65 0.69
C SER A 243 -14.72 6.60 0.46
N LEU A 244 -14.32 7.26 1.53
CA LEU A 244 -13.15 8.14 1.58
C LEU A 244 -12.21 7.63 2.66
N THR A 245 -10.93 7.53 2.35
CA THR A 245 -9.87 7.24 3.31
C THR A 245 -8.85 8.36 3.29
N ALA A 246 -8.42 8.80 4.45
CA ALA A 246 -7.32 9.73 4.63
C ALA A 246 -6.28 9.12 5.57
N LEU A 247 -5.00 9.33 5.26
CA LEU A 247 -3.90 8.86 6.08
C LEU A 247 -2.80 9.93 6.10
N MET A 248 -2.24 10.17 7.27
CA MET A 248 -1.10 11.04 7.47
C MET A 248 0.02 10.25 8.12
N SER A 249 1.23 10.37 7.58
CA SER A 249 2.41 9.66 8.07
C SER A 249 3.51 10.63 8.48
N ALA A 250 4.27 10.22 9.48
CA ALA A 250 5.51 10.86 9.89
C ALA A 250 6.64 9.83 9.89
N GLY A 251 7.78 10.20 9.30
CA GLY A 251 8.99 9.37 9.28
C GLY A 251 9.71 9.36 10.61
N LEU A 252 10.26 8.23 10.96
CA LEU A 252 11.05 8.01 12.18
C LEU A 252 12.54 7.83 11.89
N THR A 253 12.92 7.74 10.61
CA THR A 253 14.31 7.60 10.16
C THR A 253 14.62 8.61 9.06
N SER A 254 15.89 8.90 8.84
CA SER A 254 16.32 9.79 7.75
C SER A 254 15.97 9.27 6.37
N ALA A 255 15.81 7.96 6.19
CA ALA A 255 15.40 7.34 4.92
C ALA A 255 13.89 7.43 4.66
N SER A 256 13.09 7.79 5.67
CA SER A 256 11.64 7.97 5.57
C SER A 256 11.29 9.34 4.99
N ALA A 257 10.06 9.48 4.49
CA ALA A 257 9.48 10.81 4.29
C ALA A 257 9.35 11.54 5.63
N ASP A 258 9.68 12.83 5.70
CA ASP A 258 9.45 13.61 6.92
C ASP A 258 7.96 13.60 7.25
N ARG A 259 7.13 13.73 6.22
CA ARG A 259 5.67 13.66 6.29
C ARG A 259 5.08 13.19 4.98
N ALA A 260 3.98 12.49 5.07
CA ALA A 260 3.18 12.12 3.90
C ALA A 260 1.68 12.26 4.19
N LEU A 261 0.92 12.48 3.13
CA LEU A 261 -0.54 12.50 3.11
C LEU A 261 -1.01 11.54 2.02
N TYR A 262 -1.98 10.71 2.35
CA TYR A 262 -2.70 9.89 1.39
C TYR A 262 -4.20 10.14 1.51
N LEU A 263 -4.85 10.35 0.38
CA LEU A 263 -6.31 10.42 0.26
C LEU A 263 -6.75 9.42 -0.80
N GLN A 264 -7.83 8.71 -0.54
CA GLN A 264 -8.43 7.79 -1.51
C GLN A 264 -9.94 7.94 -1.51
N LEU A 265 -10.49 8.14 -2.68
CA LEU A 265 -11.92 8.05 -2.94
C LEU A 265 -12.19 6.76 -3.71
N ALA A 266 -13.06 5.91 -3.18
CA ALA A 266 -13.41 4.65 -3.78
C ALA A 266 -14.91 4.56 -4.07
N TYR A 267 -15.23 3.90 -5.17
CA TYR A 267 -16.60 3.63 -5.64
C TYR A 267 -16.79 2.13 -5.82
N ARG A 268 -17.81 1.58 -5.17
CA ARG A 268 -18.25 0.20 -5.31
C ARG A 268 -19.27 0.12 -6.44
N LEU A 269 -19.03 -0.78 -7.39
CA LEU A 269 -19.85 -1.04 -8.57
C LEU A 269 -20.97 -2.04 -8.25
#